data_4ec890426f4ac90853a8bfd4005796b0
#
_entry.id   4ec890426f4ac90853a8bfd4005796b0
#
_cell.length_a   1.000
_cell.length_b   1.000
_cell.length_c   1.000
_cell.angle_alpha   90.00
_cell.angle_beta   90.00
_cell.angle_gamma   90.00
#
_symmetry.space_group_name_H-M   'P 1'
#
loop_
_entity.id
_entity.type
_entity.pdbx_description
1 polymer ?
#
loop_
_entity_poly.entity_id
_entity_poly.type
_entity_poly.pdbx_seq_one_letter_code
_entity_poly.pdbx_strand_id
1 'polypeptide(L)'
;MFKELLLTAAFFTLALGAALAAEPVSLSGDGLRKAVSGKTLYIKISGFELPIRYSPGGSMSGSMGAGAAALARGDGASDRGTWWVSGSQLCQRWSSWMEGKSYCYRFTRRGNSVSWVRNDGRSGSARIG
;
A
#
# COMPACT_ATOMS: atom_id res chain seq x y z
N MET A 1 52.58 -20.84 -46.78
CA MET A 1 51.68 -21.50 -45.82
C MET A 1 51.19 -20.42 -44.81
N PHE A 2 50.03 -19.93 -45.08
CA PHE A 2 49.39 -18.96 -44.16
C PHE A 2 48.47 -19.72 -43.23
N LYS A 3 48.85 -19.78 -41.95
CA LYS A 3 47.90 -20.21 -40.91
C LYS A 3 47.05 -19.02 -40.56
N GLU A 4 45.82 -19.05 -40.99
CA GLU A 4 44.81 -18.12 -40.53
C GLU A 4 44.49 -18.42 -39.08
N LEU A 5 44.90 -17.55 -38.18
CA LEU A 5 44.43 -17.57 -36.81
C LEU A 5 43.03 -16.95 -36.81
N LEU A 6 42.03 -17.80 -36.75
CA LEU A 6 40.69 -17.36 -36.45
C LEU A 6 40.61 -16.98 -34.96
N LEU A 7 40.75 -15.68 -34.67
CA LEU A 7 40.37 -15.16 -33.37
C LEU A 7 38.85 -15.17 -33.29
N THR A 8 38.31 -16.19 -32.68
CA THR A 8 36.93 -16.18 -32.24
C THR A 8 36.87 -15.23 -31.03
N ALA A 9 36.45 -14.01 -31.27
CA ALA A 9 36.09 -13.10 -30.21
C ALA A 9 34.78 -13.62 -29.59
N ALA A 10 34.91 -14.27 -28.45
CA ALA A 10 33.74 -14.60 -27.63
C ALA A 10 33.17 -13.29 -27.08
N PHE A 11 32.13 -12.81 -27.72
CA PHE A 11 31.32 -11.73 -27.12
C PHE A 11 30.60 -12.29 -25.92
N PHE A 12 31.17 -12.09 -24.74
CA PHE A 12 30.44 -12.20 -23.49
C PHE A 12 29.49 -11.03 -23.46
N THR A 13 28.27 -11.23 -23.91
CA THR A 13 27.18 -10.34 -23.55
C THR A 13 26.90 -10.56 -22.08
N LEU A 14 27.46 -9.71 -21.21
CA LEU A 14 26.95 -9.57 -19.88
C LEU A 14 25.51 -9.06 -20.03
N ALA A 15 24.56 -9.99 -19.94
CA ALA A 15 23.21 -9.60 -19.66
C ALA A 15 23.22 -9.04 -18.23
N LEU A 16 23.41 -7.73 -18.11
CA LEU A 16 23.04 -7.00 -16.92
C LEU A 16 21.53 -7.18 -16.77
N GLY A 17 21.15 -8.21 -16.00
CA GLY A 17 19.80 -8.30 -15.51
C GLY A 17 19.57 -7.06 -14.64
N ALA A 18 19.13 -5.96 -15.25
CA ALA A 18 18.59 -4.87 -14.51
C ALA A 18 17.44 -5.47 -13.70
N ALA A 19 17.58 -5.52 -12.39
CA ALA A 19 16.46 -5.77 -11.52
C ALA A 19 15.46 -4.66 -11.82
N LEU A 20 14.45 -4.96 -12.66
CA LEU A 20 13.37 -4.04 -12.92
C LEU A 20 12.67 -3.81 -11.59
N ALA A 21 12.86 -2.62 -11.03
CA ALA A 21 12.04 -2.18 -9.92
C ALA A 21 10.58 -2.34 -10.37
N ALA A 22 9.74 -2.93 -9.51
CA ALA A 22 8.34 -3.10 -9.82
C ALA A 22 7.75 -1.75 -10.23
N GLU A 23 7.09 -1.71 -11.39
CA GLU A 23 6.41 -0.52 -11.86
C GLU A 23 5.24 -0.19 -10.95
N PRO A 24 4.97 1.09 -10.67
CA PRO A 24 3.82 1.48 -9.91
C PRO A 24 2.53 1.17 -10.69
N VAL A 25 1.57 0.58 -10.02
CA VAL A 25 0.27 0.21 -10.58
C VAL A 25 -0.83 0.94 -9.82
N SER A 26 -1.67 1.67 -10.54
CA SER A 26 -2.89 2.24 -9.98
C SER A 26 -3.91 1.13 -9.76
N LEU A 27 -4.39 0.99 -8.54
CA LEU A 27 -5.36 -0.03 -8.18
C LEU A 27 -6.79 0.46 -8.41
N SER A 28 -7.64 -0.41 -8.94
CA SER A 28 -9.04 -0.10 -9.17
C SER A 28 -9.92 -1.36 -9.11
N GLY A 29 -11.20 -1.18 -8.84
CA GLY A 29 -12.19 -2.24 -8.90
C GLY A 29 -11.80 -3.51 -8.14
N ASP A 30 -11.92 -4.65 -8.79
CA ASP A 30 -11.58 -5.95 -8.20
C ASP A 30 -10.10 -6.08 -7.84
N GLY A 31 -9.21 -5.46 -8.60
CA GLY A 31 -7.78 -5.43 -8.29
C GLY A 31 -7.50 -4.73 -6.97
N LEU A 32 -8.17 -3.62 -6.72
CA LEU A 32 -8.07 -2.89 -5.45
C LEU A 32 -8.66 -3.72 -4.30
N ARG A 33 -9.81 -4.32 -4.51
CA ARG A 33 -10.44 -5.18 -3.50
C ARG A 33 -9.55 -6.37 -3.13
N LYS A 34 -8.99 -7.06 -4.12
CA LYS A 34 -8.08 -8.19 -3.90
C LYS A 34 -6.80 -7.79 -3.18
N ALA A 35 -6.29 -6.60 -3.46
CA ALA A 35 -5.05 -6.12 -2.86
C ALA A 35 -5.18 -5.88 -1.35
N VAL A 36 -6.36 -5.48 -0.87
CA VAL A 36 -6.57 -5.12 0.53
C VAL A 36 -7.41 -6.12 1.32
N SER A 37 -8.27 -6.89 0.66
CA SER A 37 -9.20 -7.82 1.33
C SER A 37 -8.46 -8.91 2.10
N GLY A 38 -8.73 -9.01 3.38
CA GLY A 38 -8.06 -9.95 4.28
C GLY A 38 -6.63 -9.56 4.64
N LYS A 39 -6.21 -8.36 4.29
CA LYS A 39 -4.85 -7.85 4.53
C LYS A 39 -4.83 -6.80 5.63
N THR A 40 -3.66 -6.62 6.19
CA THR A 40 -3.36 -5.49 7.08
C THR A 40 -2.51 -4.49 6.32
N LEU A 41 -2.95 -3.25 6.27
CA LEU A 41 -2.17 -2.14 5.78
C LEU A 41 -1.56 -1.41 6.97
N TYR A 42 -0.27 -1.13 6.88
CA TYR A 42 0.45 -0.35 7.88
C TYR A 42 0.62 1.05 7.35
N ILE A 43 -0.21 1.94 7.83
CA ILE A 43 -0.23 3.35 7.40
C ILE A 43 0.87 4.11 8.14
N LYS A 44 1.73 4.79 7.40
CA LYS A 44 2.76 5.64 7.99
C LYS A 44 2.15 6.94 8.49
N ILE A 45 2.29 7.18 9.78
CA ILE A 45 1.86 8.40 10.44
C ILE A 45 3.02 8.87 11.31
N SER A 46 3.54 10.06 11.04
CA SER A 46 4.55 10.79 11.85
C SER A 46 5.34 9.94 12.87
N GLY A 47 6.22 9.07 12.39
CA GLY A 47 7.12 8.29 13.24
C GLY A 47 6.58 6.95 13.74
N PHE A 48 5.37 6.54 13.39
CA PHE A 48 4.84 5.22 13.68
C PHE A 48 3.98 4.68 12.54
N GLU A 49 3.67 3.39 12.60
CA GLU A 49 2.77 2.74 11.66
C GLU A 49 1.46 2.39 12.36
N LEU A 50 0.35 2.73 11.71
CA LEU A 50 -1.00 2.36 12.16
C LEU A 50 -1.45 1.13 11.37
N PRO A 51 -1.61 -0.04 12.02
CA PRO A 51 -2.15 -1.21 11.35
C PRO A 51 -3.67 -1.08 11.18
N ILE A 52 -4.12 -1.23 9.94
CA ILE A 52 -5.54 -1.31 9.60
C ILE A 52 -5.79 -2.64 8.93
N ARG A 53 -6.65 -3.46 9.52
CA ARG A 53 -7.07 -4.71 8.92
C ARG A 53 -8.36 -4.51 8.14
N TYR A 54 -8.34 -4.90 6.88
CA TYR A 54 -9.50 -4.87 6.00
C TYR A 54 -10.06 -6.29 5.86
N SER A 55 -11.18 -6.56 6.48
CA SER A 55 -11.83 -7.88 6.42
C SER A 55 -12.61 -8.03 5.12
N PRO A 56 -12.67 -9.25 4.54
CA PRO A 56 -13.34 -9.48 3.25
C PRO A 56 -14.81 -9.05 3.22
N GLY A 57 -15.49 -9.08 4.33
CA GLY A 57 -16.92 -8.71 4.44
C GLY A 57 -17.18 -7.21 4.47
N GLY A 58 -16.17 -6.36 4.39
CA GLY A 58 -16.33 -4.90 4.41
C GLY A 58 -16.19 -4.26 5.78
N SER A 59 -15.84 -5.02 6.81
CA SER A 59 -15.45 -4.45 8.10
C SER A 59 -13.96 -4.14 8.12
N MET A 60 -13.58 -3.18 8.94
CA MET A 60 -12.18 -2.88 9.19
C MET A 60 -11.95 -2.58 10.66
N SER A 61 -10.72 -2.73 11.09
CA SER A 61 -10.30 -2.41 12.45
C SER A 61 -8.91 -1.78 12.43
N GLY A 62 -8.69 -0.87 13.35
CA GLY A 62 -7.40 -0.22 13.55
C GLY A 62 -7.03 -0.20 15.02
N SER A 63 -5.73 -0.25 15.29
CA SER A 63 -5.22 -0.23 16.65
C SER A 63 -3.92 0.57 16.68
N MET A 64 -3.86 1.52 17.58
CA MET A 64 -2.63 2.25 17.86
C MET A 64 -1.79 1.45 18.86
N GLY A 65 -0.48 1.37 18.63
CA GLY A 65 0.44 0.82 19.62
C GLY A 65 0.43 1.61 20.93
N ALA A 66 0.93 1.01 22.00
CA ALA A 66 0.90 1.61 23.33
C ALA A 66 1.50 3.04 23.40
N GLY A 67 2.58 3.30 22.64
CA GLY A 67 3.19 4.63 22.57
C GLY A 67 2.34 5.67 21.85
N ALA A 68 1.60 5.27 20.82
CA ALA A 68 0.72 6.14 20.06
C ALA A 68 -0.66 6.31 20.75
N ALA A 69 -1.10 5.33 21.53
CA ALA A 69 -2.37 5.38 22.27
C ALA A 69 -2.43 6.56 23.22
N ALA A 70 -1.29 6.97 23.79
CA ALA A 70 -1.21 8.14 24.67
C ALA A 70 -1.51 9.45 23.94
N LEU A 71 -1.38 9.49 22.62
CA LEU A 71 -1.69 10.65 21.79
C LEU A 71 -3.14 10.67 21.31
N ALA A 72 -3.85 9.58 21.42
CA ALA A 72 -5.24 9.43 20.98
C ALA A 72 -6.22 9.96 22.04
N ARG A 73 -6.13 11.25 22.34
CA ARG A 73 -6.98 11.89 23.32
C ARG A 73 -8.45 11.86 22.87
N GLY A 74 -9.28 11.11 23.58
CA GLY A 74 -10.73 11.09 23.38
C GLY A 74 -11.24 10.10 22.33
N ASP A 75 -10.42 9.69 21.37
CA ASP A 75 -10.87 8.81 20.29
C ASP A 75 -10.56 7.33 20.54
N GLY A 76 -9.83 7.02 21.61
CA GLY A 76 -9.45 5.66 21.97
C GLY A 76 -8.29 5.11 21.14
N ALA A 77 -7.67 4.05 21.66
CA ALA A 77 -6.51 3.41 21.04
C ALA A 77 -6.87 2.47 19.88
N SER A 78 -8.13 2.13 19.73
CA SER A 78 -8.63 1.27 18.66
C SER A 78 -10.00 1.73 18.19
N ASP A 79 -10.33 1.41 16.96
CA ASP A 79 -11.63 1.69 16.38
C ASP A 79 -11.99 0.64 15.34
N ARG A 80 -13.25 0.61 15.01
CA ARG A 80 -13.82 -0.23 13.94
C ARG A 80 -14.52 0.64 12.93
N GLY A 81 -14.66 0.12 11.74
CA GLY A 81 -15.35 0.82 10.68
C GLY A 81 -15.75 -0.10 9.56
N THR A 82 -16.10 0.51 8.45
CA THR A 82 -16.48 -0.16 7.22
C THR A 82 -15.65 0.36 6.06
N TRP A 83 -15.42 -0.49 5.10
CA TRP A 83 -14.72 -0.15 3.86
C TRP A 83 -15.44 -0.73 2.65
N TRP A 84 -15.28 -0.08 1.52
CA TRP A 84 -15.84 -0.52 0.24
C TRP A 84 -14.99 0.04 -0.89
N VAL A 85 -15.12 -0.55 -2.07
CA VAL A 85 -14.47 -0.08 -3.28
C VAL A 85 -15.50 0.65 -4.14
N SER A 86 -15.16 1.86 -4.56
CA SER A 86 -15.95 2.67 -5.48
C SER A 86 -15.06 3.09 -6.65
N GLY A 87 -15.22 2.42 -7.81
CA GLY A 87 -14.38 2.66 -8.98
C GLY A 87 -12.90 2.44 -8.68
N SER A 88 -12.10 3.48 -8.79
CA SER A 88 -10.67 3.49 -8.51
C SER A 88 -10.32 3.89 -7.08
N GLN A 89 -11.28 3.90 -6.18
CA GLN A 89 -11.08 4.36 -4.81
C GLN A 89 -11.46 3.31 -3.79
N LEU A 90 -10.64 3.21 -2.75
CA LEU A 90 -11.00 2.54 -1.51
C LEU A 90 -11.61 3.58 -0.58
N CYS A 91 -12.85 3.38 -0.23
CA CYS A 91 -13.57 4.26 0.68
C CYS A 91 -13.71 3.62 2.04
N GLN A 92 -13.71 4.42 3.08
CA GLN A 92 -13.82 3.92 4.44
C GLN A 92 -14.47 4.94 5.37
N ARG A 93 -15.05 4.42 6.43
CA ARG A 93 -15.66 5.21 7.49
C ARG A 93 -15.39 4.54 8.83
N TRP A 94 -14.77 5.26 9.73
CA TRP A 94 -14.56 4.85 11.11
C TRP A 94 -15.80 5.13 11.97
N SER A 95 -15.96 4.39 13.04
CA SER A 95 -17.04 4.67 14.00
C SER A 95 -16.80 5.97 14.77
N SER A 96 -15.58 6.19 15.21
CA SER A 96 -15.19 7.34 16.02
C SER A 96 -14.04 8.13 15.42
N TRP A 97 -13.01 7.44 14.92
CA TRP A 97 -11.86 8.12 14.33
C TRP A 97 -12.29 8.97 13.14
N MET A 98 -11.58 10.06 12.92
CA MET A 98 -11.82 10.99 11.82
C MET A 98 -13.25 11.55 11.84
N GLU A 99 -13.80 11.73 13.05
CA GLU A 99 -15.14 12.25 13.27
C GLU A 99 -16.27 11.41 12.64
N GLY A 100 -16.01 10.13 12.36
CA GLY A 100 -16.95 9.24 11.69
C GLY A 100 -17.29 9.64 10.27
N LYS A 101 -16.45 10.45 9.62
CA LYS A 101 -16.64 10.88 8.22
C LYS A 101 -16.13 9.82 7.27
N SER A 102 -16.76 9.75 6.09
CA SER A 102 -16.29 8.90 5.00
C SER A 102 -15.19 9.59 4.21
N TYR A 103 -14.15 8.84 3.90
CA TYR A 103 -13.06 9.27 3.03
C TYR A 103 -12.79 8.21 1.98
N CYS A 104 -12.36 8.65 0.81
CA CYS A 104 -11.98 7.78 -0.28
C CYS A 104 -10.53 8.02 -0.68
N TYR A 105 -9.82 6.96 -1.01
CA TYR A 105 -8.38 6.96 -1.27
C TYR A 105 -8.09 6.31 -2.61
N ARG A 106 -7.24 6.93 -3.39
CA ARG A 106 -6.63 6.31 -4.56
C ARG A 106 -5.31 5.68 -4.16
N PHE A 107 -5.12 4.43 -4.55
CA PHE A 107 -3.92 3.66 -4.24
C PHE A 107 -3.08 3.43 -5.48
N THR A 108 -1.79 3.72 -5.36
CA THR A 108 -0.76 3.32 -6.32
C THR A 108 0.17 2.35 -5.60
N ARG A 109 0.33 1.16 -6.15
CA ARG A 109 1.09 0.08 -5.55
C ARG A 109 2.39 -0.16 -6.29
N ARG A 110 3.47 -0.33 -5.54
CA ARG A 110 4.76 -0.82 -6.04
C ARG A 110 5.25 -1.91 -5.09
N GLY A 111 5.20 -3.18 -5.54
CA GLY A 111 5.46 -4.29 -4.64
C GLY A 111 4.49 -4.27 -3.45
N ASN A 112 4.99 -4.25 -2.23
CA ASN A 112 4.17 -4.13 -1.02
C ASN A 112 4.03 -2.68 -0.52
N SER A 113 4.61 -1.73 -1.22
CA SER A 113 4.49 -0.31 -0.89
C SER A 113 3.28 0.29 -1.59
N VAL A 114 2.54 1.10 -0.87
CA VAL A 114 1.37 1.81 -1.36
C VAL A 114 1.55 3.30 -1.13
N SER A 115 1.32 4.07 -2.18
CA SER A 115 1.11 5.51 -2.09
C SER A 115 -0.38 5.78 -2.18
N TRP A 116 -0.90 6.62 -1.32
CA TRP A 116 -2.32 6.94 -1.34
C TRP A 116 -2.56 8.44 -1.41
N VAL A 117 -3.64 8.81 -2.08
CA VAL A 117 -4.15 10.18 -2.14
C VAL A 117 -5.62 10.15 -1.73
N ARG A 118 -5.93 10.91 -0.70
CA ARG A 118 -7.30 11.04 -0.17
C ARG A 118 -8.09 12.05 -0.98
N ASN A 119 -9.39 11.91 -0.99
CA ASN A 119 -10.26 12.78 -1.79
C ASN A 119 -10.23 14.27 -1.39
N ASP A 120 -9.68 14.61 -0.23
CA ASP A 120 -9.45 16.00 0.20
C ASP A 120 -8.04 16.53 -0.15
N GLY A 121 -7.25 15.74 -0.91
CA GLY A 121 -5.91 16.12 -1.34
C GLY A 121 -4.78 15.68 -0.41
N ARG A 122 -5.05 15.16 0.76
CA ARG A 122 -4.01 14.59 1.62
C ARG A 122 -3.42 13.34 1.00
N SER A 123 -2.15 13.13 1.23
CA SER A 123 -1.43 11.97 0.69
C SER A 123 -0.51 11.37 1.74
N GLY A 124 -0.11 10.15 1.49
CA GLY A 124 0.80 9.44 2.37
C GLY A 124 1.20 8.10 1.78
N SER A 125 1.78 7.28 2.63
CA SER A 125 2.26 5.97 2.25
C SER A 125 1.85 4.91 3.26
N ALA A 126 1.83 3.67 2.78
CA ALA A 126 1.53 2.48 3.56
C ALA A 126 2.30 1.30 2.99
N ARG A 127 2.31 0.20 3.73
CA ARG A 127 2.76 -1.09 3.21
C ARG A 127 1.68 -2.14 3.45
N ILE A 128 1.61 -3.09 2.54
CA ILE A 128 0.72 -4.25 2.69
C ILE A 128 1.48 -5.34 3.43
N GLY A 129 0.93 -5.78 4.52
CA GLY A 129 1.50 -6.86 5.32
C GLY A 129 0.89 -8.21 5.08
#